data_b0f8bbf92dd27c642a62c2131a6517cc
#
_entry.id   b0f8bbf92dd27c642a62c2131a6517cc
#
_cell.length_a   1.000
_cell.length_b   1.000
_cell.length_c   1.000
_cell.angle_alpha   90.00
_cell.angle_beta   90.00
_cell.angle_gamma   90.00
#
_symmetry.space_group_name_H-M   'P 1'
#
loop_
_entity.id
_entity.type
_entity.pdbx_description
1 polymer ?
#
loop_
_entity_poly.entity_id
_entity_poly.type
_entity_poly.pdbx_seq_one_letter_code
_entity_poly.pdbx_strand_id
1 'polypeptide(L)'
;MRRFVALLTVVLLTACNNEIDGSTRPSSVVGTYQLQSYGGRSLPTVVSTDAGAVTEVTGGTLAINGDNTWSETRDYRMTASGTTQTASFVYSGSWTYERDQASMLFNLPALQAQFTGVAAGGSVTLSLSDGSTVVYSH
;
A
#
# COMPACT_ATOMS: atom_id res chain seq x y z
N MET A 1 15.25 42.58 -64.46
CA MET A 1 14.80 42.83 -63.09
C MET A 1 14.15 41.50 -62.54
N ARG A 2 14.94 40.77 -61.77
CA ARG A 2 14.51 39.48 -61.18
C ARG A 2 14.17 39.71 -59.69
N ARG A 3 12.90 39.64 -59.36
CA ARG A 3 12.42 39.74 -57.94
C ARG A 3 12.55 38.38 -57.28
N PHE A 4 13.49 38.24 -56.34
CA PHE A 4 13.59 37.11 -55.47
C PHE A 4 12.58 37.31 -54.31
N VAL A 5 11.59 36.47 -54.25
CA VAL A 5 10.67 36.34 -53.08
C VAL A 5 11.33 35.34 -52.11
N ALA A 6 11.82 35.84 -50.98
CA ALA A 6 12.33 35.00 -49.92
C ALA A 6 11.15 34.47 -49.10
N LEU A 7 10.94 33.18 -49.18
CA LEU A 7 9.93 32.46 -48.38
C LEU A 7 10.53 32.19 -46.99
N LEU A 8 10.07 32.95 -46.00
CA LEU A 8 10.49 32.77 -44.60
C LEU A 8 9.63 31.63 -43.97
N THR A 9 10.21 30.42 -43.86
CA THR A 9 9.58 29.29 -43.21
C THR A 9 9.76 29.42 -41.70
N VAL A 10 8.71 29.81 -41.01
CA VAL A 10 8.68 29.80 -39.53
C VAL A 10 8.46 28.37 -39.07
N VAL A 11 9.50 27.74 -38.55
CA VAL A 11 9.40 26.45 -37.84
C VAL A 11 8.90 26.72 -36.44
N LEU A 12 7.63 26.45 -36.22
CA LEU A 12 7.03 26.40 -34.87
C LEU A 12 7.56 25.14 -34.16
N LEU A 13 8.57 25.29 -33.32
CA LEU A 13 8.97 24.30 -32.34
C LEU A 13 7.88 24.25 -31.25
N THR A 14 6.92 23.35 -31.38
CA THR A 14 6.07 22.97 -30.28
C THR A 14 6.95 22.22 -29.27
N ALA A 15 7.47 22.95 -28.28
CA ALA A 15 8.03 22.35 -27.08
C ALA A 15 6.89 21.60 -26.38
N CYS A 16 6.89 20.27 -26.49
CA CYS A 16 6.15 19.44 -25.54
C CYS A 16 6.78 19.69 -24.16
N ASN A 17 6.14 20.55 -23.38
CA ASN A 17 6.36 20.56 -21.94
C ASN A 17 5.84 19.21 -21.40
N ASN A 18 6.71 18.20 -21.39
CA ASN A 18 6.55 17.09 -20.48
C ASN A 18 6.79 17.69 -19.09
N GLU A 19 5.73 18.22 -18.49
CA GLU A 19 5.69 18.36 -17.06
C GLU A 19 5.88 16.95 -16.51
N ILE A 20 7.10 16.71 -16.02
CA ILE A 20 7.38 15.53 -15.20
C ILE A 20 6.62 15.81 -13.91
N ASP A 21 5.35 15.42 -13.91
CA ASP A 21 4.54 15.37 -12.71
C ASP A 21 5.31 14.48 -11.73
N GLY A 22 5.86 15.08 -10.65
CA GLY A 22 6.66 14.39 -9.65
C GLY A 22 5.89 13.32 -8.86
N SER A 23 4.68 13.00 -9.30
CA SER A 23 3.78 11.99 -8.75
C SER A 23 3.73 10.76 -9.65
N THR A 24 4.84 10.08 -9.83
CA THR A 24 4.84 8.78 -10.54
C THR A 24 4.53 7.63 -9.58
N ARG A 25 3.42 7.74 -8.89
CA ARG A 25 2.78 6.58 -8.28
C ARG A 25 2.17 5.74 -9.39
N PRO A 26 2.36 4.42 -9.39
CA PRO A 26 1.49 3.57 -10.19
C PRO A 26 0.05 3.80 -9.72
N SER A 27 -0.82 4.32 -10.56
CA SER A 27 -2.26 4.47 -10.25
C SER A 27 -2.91 3.14 -9.88
N SER A 28 -2.26 2.03 -10.23
CA SER A 28 -2.62 0.65 -9.91
C SER A 28 -2.46 0.26 -8.44
N VAL A 29 -1.84 1.10 -7.61
CA VAL A 29 -1.63 0.80 -6.17
C VAL A 29 -2.75 1.36 -5.30
N VAL A 30 -3.43 2.40 -5.76
CA VAL A 30 -4.54 3.01 -5.04
C VAL A 30 -5.76 2.10 -5.10
N GLY A 31 -6.32 1.75 -3.95
CA GLY A 31 -7.47 0.85 -3.89
C GLY A 31 -7.70 0.28 -2.50
N THR A 32 -8.71 -0.57 -2.40
CA THR A 32 -9.03 -1.31 -1.19
C THR A 32 -8.79 -2.79 -1.43
N TYR A 33 -8.06 -3.41 -0.52
CA TYR A 33 -7.58 -4.79 -0.62
C TYR A 33 -8.06 -5.58 0.60
N GLN A 34 -8.34 -6.86 0.40
CA GLN A 34 -8.76 -7.78 1.46
C GLN A 34 -7.56 -8.60 1.95
N LEU A 35 -7.45 -8.80 3.25
CA LEU A 35 -6.41 -9.62 3.86
C LEU A 35 -6.56 -11.09 3.43
N GLN A 36 -5.50 -11.67 2.90
CA GLN A 36 -5.46 -13.07 2.43
C GLN A 36 -4.61 -13.96 3.33
N SER A 37 -3.48 -13.44 3.81
CA SER A 37 -2.58 -14.22 4.67
C SER A 37 -1.82 -13.33 5.64
N TYR A 38 -1.44 -13.90 6.76
CA TYR A 38 -0.62 -13.28 7.80
C TYR A 38 0.49 -14.22 8.22
N GLY A 39 1.75 -13.74 8.22
CA GLY A 39 2.92 -14.56 8.54
C GLY A 39 3.09 -15.77 7.61
N GLY A 40 2.71 -15.65 6.33
CA GLY A 40 2.76 -16.73 5.34
C GLY A 40 1.69 -17.80 5.52
N ARG A 41 0.69 -17.59 6.38
CA ARG A 41 -0.40 -18.54 6.64
C ARG A 41 -1.73 -17.97 6.18
N SER A 42 -2.60 -18.81 5.61
CA SER A 42 -3.97 -18.43 5.26
C SER A 42 -4.80 -18.13 6.51
N LEU A 43 -5.82 -17.29 6.33
CA LEU A 43 -6.75 -16.92 7.41
C LEU A 43 -7.84 -18.01 7.64
N PRO A 44 -8.35 -18.17 8.86
CA PRO A 44 -7.85 -17.56 10.10
C PRO A 44 -6.52 -18.16 10.55
N THR A 45 -5.65 -17.34 11.15
CA THR A 45 -4.35 -17.83 11.61
C THR A 45 -4.04 -17.38 13.04
N VAL A 46 -3.49 -18.29 13.83
CA VAL A 46 -3.05 -18.01 15.20
C VAL A 46 -1.79 -17.12 15.15
N VAL A 47 -1.84 -15.99 15.84
CA VAL A 47 -0.75 -15.01 15.94
C VAL A 47 -0.16 -14.95 17.34
N SER A 48 -0.91 -15.38 18.36
CA SER A 48 -0.42 -15.45 19.73
C SER A 48 -1.13 -16.57 20.51
N THR A 49 -0.38 -17.20 21.41
CA THR A 49 -0.91 -18.08 22.44
C THR A 49 -0.23 -17.69 23.75
N ASP A 50 -0.98 -17.12 24.67
CA ASP A 50 -0.47 -16.66 25.95
C ASP A 50 -1.43 -17.05 27.08
N ALA A 51 -0.88 -17.63 28.17
CA ALA A 51 -1.61 -18.02 29.38
C ALA A 51 -2.93 -18.78 29.10
N GLY A 52 -2.96 -19.61 28.05
CA GLY A 52 -4.15 -20.39 27.66
C GLY A 52 -5.18 -19.60 26.82
N ALA A 53 -4.88 -18.35 26.47
CA ALA A 53 -5.62 -17.57 25.48
C ALA A 53 -5.00 -17.74 24.09
N VAL A 54 -5.83 -17.95 23.09
CA VAL A 54 -5.44 -18.03 21.68
C VAL A 54 -5.98 -16.82 20.96
N THR A 55 -5.10 -16.09 20.27
CA THR A 55 -5.48 -14.96 19.42
C THR A 55 -5.25 -15.32 17.95
N GLU A 56 -6.27 -15.14 17.14
CA GLU A 56 -6.25 -15.39 15.71
C GLU A 56 -6.53 -14.09 14.93
N VAL A 57 -5.86 -13.89 13.81
CA VAL A 57 -6.28 -12.94 12.78
C VAL A 57 -7.31 -13.65 11.91
N THR A 58 -8.48 -13.04 11.74
CA THR A 58 -9.60 -13.64 11.01
C THR A 58 -9.90 -12.93 9.69
N GLY A 59 -9.48 -11.68 9.56
CA GLY A 59 -9.72 -10.86 8.37
C GLY A 59 -9.10 -9.49 8.48
N GLY A 60 -9.38 -8.65 7.49
CA GLY A 60 -8.97 -7.26 7.49
C GLY A 60 -9.02 -6.64 6.11
N THR A 61 -8.86 -5.33 6.08
CA THR A 61 -8.82 -4.53 4.83
C THR A 61 -7.67 -3.55 4.87
N LEU A 62 -7.05 -3.30 3.74
CA LEU A 62 -6.06 -2.25 3.52
C LEU A 62 -6.60 -1.28 2.47
N ALA A 63 -6.75 -0.02 2.83
CA ALA A 63 -7.06 1.06 1.89
C ALA A 63 -5.83 1.92 1.65
N ILE A 64 -5.42 2.06 0.39
CA ILE A 64 -4.34 2.93 -0.07
C ILE A 64 -4.97 4.05 -0.89
N ASN A 65 -4.88 5.28 -0.40
CA ASN A 65 -5.56 6.43 -0.97
C ASN A 65 -4.64 7.26 -1.87
N GLY A 66 -5.22 7.91 -2.86
CA GLY A 66 -4.52 8.77 -3.80
C GLY A 66 -3.92 10.05 -3.18
N ASP A 67 -4.34 10.44 -1.99
CA ASP A 67 -3.83 11.58 -1.23
C ASP A 67 -2.62 11.27 -0.33
N ASN A 68 -1.97 10.11 -0.54
CA ASN A 68 -0.85 9.60 0.27
C ASN A 68 -1.23 9.13 1.69
N THR A 69 -2.49 8.94 1.97
CA THR A 69 -2.93 8.32 3.22
C THR A 69 -3.22 6.83 3.02
N TRP A 70 -3.14 6.07 4.09
CA TRP A 70 -3.55 4.68 4.12
C TRP A 70 -4.27 4.37 5.42
N SER A 71 -5.10 3.34 5.39
CA SER A 71 -5.69 2.75 6.59
C SER A 71 -5.78 1.23 6.47
N GLU A 72 -5.58 0.57 7.57
CA GLU A 72 -5.72 -0.88 7.71
C GLU A 72 -6.69 -1.17 8.84
N THR A 73 -7.68 -2.03 8.58
CA THR A 73 -8.49 -2.66 9.61
C THR A 73 -8.07 -4.10 9.73
N ARG A 74 -7.84 -4.58 10.93
CA ARG A 74 -7.48 -5.98 11.19
C ARG A 74 -8.41 -6.57 12.23
N ASP A 75 -9.02 -7.69 11.87
CA ASP A 75 -10.01 -8.38 12.70
C ASP A 75 -9.36 -9.55 13.44
N TYR A 76 -9.64 -9.61 14.74
CA TYR A 76 -9.10 -10.62 15.63
C TYR A 76 -10.21 -11.39 16.31
N ARG A 77 -9.93 -12.66 16.59
CA ARG A 77 -10.70 -13.52 17.47
C ARG A 77 -9.81 -14.01 18.62
N MET A 78 -10.24 -13.78 19.84
CA MET A 78 -9.55 -14.21 21.04
C MET A 78 -10.41 -15.27 21.74
N THR A 79 -9.83 -16.41 22.05
CA THR A 79 -10.49 -17.50 22.78
C THR A 79 -9.70 -17.81 24.04
N ALA A 80 -10.35 -17.68 25.19
CA ALA A 80 -9.77 -17.98 26.50
C ALA A 80 -10.81 -18.67 27.37
N SER A 81 -10.43 -19.77 28.05
CA SER A 81 -11.31 -20.50 28.99
C SER A 81 -12.70 -20.82 28.40
N GLY A 82 -12.75 -21.17 27.09
CA GLY A 82 -14.00 -21.50 26.41
C GLY A 82 -14.86 -20.29 25.99
N THR A 83 -14.41 -19.05 26.28
CA THR A 83 -15.08 -17.82 25.86
C THR A 83 -14.38 -17.24 24.67
N THR A 84 -15.15 -16.87 23.65
CA THR A 84 -14.64 -16.25 22.42
C THR A 84 -15.09 -14.78 22.33
N GLN A 85 -14.17 -13.89 22.04
CA GLN A 85 -14.39 -12.47 21.80
C GLN A 85 -13.79 -12.08 20.45
N THR A 86 -14.39 -11.09 19.80
CA THR A 86 -13.87 -10.50 18.57
C THR A 86 -13.54 -9.02 18.78
N ALA A 87 -12.50 -8.54 18.11
CA ALA A 87 -12.09 -7.14 18.13
C ALA A 87 -11.55 -6.74 16.76
N SER A 88 -11.78 -5.48 16.37
CA SER A 88 -11.18 -4.89 15.17
C SER A 88 -10.28 -3.73 15.58
N PHE A 89 -9.08 -3.69 15.05
CA PHE A 89 -8.14 -2.59 15.26
C PHE A 89 -7.94 -1.86 13.94
N VAL A 90 -7.90 -0.52 14.02
CA VAL A 90 -7.67 0.33 12.87
C VAL A 90 -6.33 1.02 13.03
N TYR A 91 -5.50 0.90 12.00
CA TYR A 91 -4.22 1.59 11.85
C TYR A 91 -4.32 2.55 10.68
N SER A 92 -3.65 3.69 10.76
CA SER A 92 -3.64 4.67 9.67
C SER A 92 -2.39 5.53 9.69
N GLY A 93 -2.05 6.09 8.54
CA GLY A 93 -0.89 6.94 8.41
C GLY A 93 -0.71 7.47 6.99
N SER A 94 0.52 7.79 6.65
CA SER A 94 0.91 8.22 5.31
C SER A 94 1.76 7.17 4.61
N TRP A 95 1.77 7.21 3.28
CA TRP A 95 2.62 6.36 2.48
C TRP A 95 3.32 7.15 1.38
N THR A 96 4.49 6.67 0.97
CA THR A 96 5.26 7.18 -0.15
C THR A 96 5.68 6.04 -1.07
N TYR A 97 5.86 6.34 -2.35
CA TYR A 97 6.37 5.37 -3.32
C TYR A 97 7.86 5.61 -3.56
N GLU A 98 8.65 4.59 -3.28
CA GLU A 98 10.10 4.58 -3.50
C GLU A 98 10.39 3.97 -4.88
N ARG A 99 10.51 4.84 -5.89
CA ARG A 99 10.67 4.42 -7.30
C ARG A 99 11.86 3.50 -7.52
N ASP A 100 13.00 3.82 -6.91
CA ASP A 100 14.25 3.08 -7.10
C ASP A 100 14.20 1.67 -6.53
N GLN A 101 13.31 1.43 -5.59
CA GLN A 101 13.10 0.13 -4.94
C GLN A 101 11.81 -0.56 -5.39
N ALA A 102 11.00 0.08 -6.24
CA ALA A 102 9.66 -0.37 -6.63
C ALA A 102 8.80 -0.77 -5.41
N SER A 103 8.95 -0.05 -4.31
CA SER A 103 8.33 -0.35 -3.02
C SER A 103 7.58 0.86 -2.48
N MET A 104 6.71 0.61 -1.53
CA MET A 104 6.02 1.64 -0.76
C MET A 104 6.59 1.68 0.65
N LEU A 105 6.77 2.88 1.18
CA LEU A 105 7.09 3.10 2.58
C LEU A 105 5.83 3.60 3.29
N PHE A 106 5.40 2.88 4.29
CA PHE A 106 4.25 3.21 5.13
C PHE A 106 4.72 3.74 6.48
N ASN A 107 4.21 4.90 6.87
CA ASN A 107 4.43 5.49 8.18
C ASN A 107 3.20 5.24 9.07
N LEU A 108 3.43 4.75 10.28
CA LEU A 108 2.43 4.53 11.31
C LEU A 108 2.75 5.41 12.53
N PRO A 109 2.26 6.68 12.56
CA PRO A 109 2.63 7.66 13.58
C PRO A 109 2.25 7.22 15.00
N ALA A 110 1.11 6.53 15.15
CA ALA A 110 0.62 6.08 16.44
C ALA A 110 1.59 5.13 17.17
N LEU A 111 2.42 4.39 16.44
CA LEU A 111 3.41 3.46 16.99
C LEU A 111 4.87 3.92 16.71
N GLN A 112 5.05 5.10 16.10
CA GLN A 112 6.34 5.60 15.65
C GLN A 112 7.09 4.56 14.80
N ALA A 113 6.36 3.81 13.98
CA ALA A 113 6.85 2.70 13.19
C ALA A 113 6.76 2.99 11.69
N GLN A 114 7.62 2.33 10.94
CA GLN A 114 7.61 2.30 9.49
C GLN A 114 7.69 0.84 9.02
N PHE A 115 7.06 0.56 7.90
CA PHE A 115 7.16 -0.73 7.23
C PHE A 115 7.09 -0.55 5.72
N THR A 116 7.54 -1.55 4.99
CA THR A 116 7.56 -1.49 3.52
C THR A 116 6.50 -2.38 2.91
N GLY A 117 6.11 -2.06 1.68
CA GLY A 117 5.18 -2.88 0.92
C GLY A 117 5.56 -2.91 -0.56
N VAL A 118 5.18 -3.99 -1.22
CA VAL A 118 5.33 -4.17 -2.67
C VAL A 118 3.97 -4.51 -3.26
N ALA A 119 3.61 -3.79 -4.32
CA ALA A 119 2.39 -4.09 -5.08
C ALA A 119 2.74 -4.85 -6.36
N ALA A 120 2.08 -5.98 -6.58
CA ALA A 120 2.25 -6.80 -7.78
C ALA A 120 0.97 -7.61 -8.07
N GLY A 121 0.54 -7.62 -9.33
CA GLY A 121 -0.54 -8.51 -9.79
C GLY A 121 -1.88 -8.34 -9.05
N GLY A 122 -2.24 -7.12 -8.63
CA GLY A 122 -3.47 -6.87 -7.87
C GLY A 122 -3.36 -7.23 -6.38
N SER A 123 -2.16 -7.50 -5.90
CA SER A 123 -1.88 -7.79 -4.49
C SER A 123 -0.90 -6.78 -3.92
N VAL A 124 -0.97 -6.56 -2.62
CA VAL A 124 -0.02 -5.78 -1.82
C VAL A 124 0.54 -6.69 -0.73
N THR A 125 1.87 -6.83 -0.71
CA THR A 125 2.58 -7.56 0.34
C THR A 125 3.27 -6.55 1.24
N LEU A 126 2.91 -6.53 2.52
CA LEU A 126 3.56 -5.72 3.55
C LEU A 126 4.60 -6.55 4.29
N SER A 127 5.77 -5.94 4.54
CA SER A 127 6.82 -6.51 5.40
C SER A 127 6.84 -5.73 6.71
N LEU A 128 6.47 -6.40 7.78
CA LEU A 128 6.40 -5.80 9.12
C LEU A 128 7.77 -5.78 9.79
N SER A 129 7.93 -4.97 10.83
CA SER A 129 9.20 -4.80 11.56
C SER A 129 9.68 -6.05 12.27
N ASP A 130 8.79 -7.00 12.58
CA ASP A 130 9.11 -8.29 13.17
C ASP A 130 9.56 -9.35 12.14
N GLY A 131 9.66 -8.97 10.87
CA GLY A 131 10.01 -9.84 9.75
C GLY A 131 8.85 -10.66 9.21
N SER A 132 7.64 -10.54 9.76
CA SER A 132 6.46 -11.19 9.20
C SER A 132 5.96 -10.48 7.94
N THR A 133 5.28 -11.23 7.08
CA THR A 133 4.66 -10.70 5.86
C THR A 133 3.14 -10.77 5.95
N VAL A 134 2.48 -9.78 5.39
CA VAL A 134 1.01 -9.70 5.32
C VAL A 134 0.62 -9.46 3.87
N VAL A 135 -0.26 -10.30 3.33
CA VAL A 135 -0.68 -10.22 1.93
C VAL A 135 -2.14 -9.80 1.83
N TYR A 136 -2.38 -8.79 1.04
CA TYR A 136 -3.70 -8.28 0.68
C TYR A 136 -3.93 -8.43 -0.82
N SER A 137 -5.17 -8.68 -1.26
CA SER A 137 -5.55 -8.68 -2.68
C SER A 137 -6.94 -8.08 -2.90
N HIS A 138 -7.19 -7.70 -4.15
CA HIS A 138 -8.54 -7.30 -4.60
C HIS A 138 -9.50 -8.48 -4.61
#